data_444ddac4998d1a58428332904e4e4200
#
_entry.id   444ddac4998d1a58428332904e4e4200
#
_cell.length_a   1.000
_cell.length_b   1.000
_cell.length_c   1.000
_cell.angle_alpha   90.00
_cell.angle_beta   90.00
_cell.angle_gamma   90.00
#
_symmetry.space_group_name_H-M   'P 1'
#
loop_
_entity.id
_entity.type
_entity.pdbx_description
1 polymer ?
#
loop_
_entity_poly.entity_id
_entity_poly.type
_entity_poly.pdbx_seq_one_letter_code
_entity_poly.pdbx_strand_id
1 'polypeptide(L)'
;MVLACDWNPGNNVIISSGEDCKYRVWDQYGRQLYCSSPYDHVITSIKWAPNGDYFAVGSFEMLRLCDKSGWSYSFHKPQSGSILKLSWSHDGTVVSGAGGNGAVVFGYIVDRQLSWAHIEAVLDEDNKIAINDCLHEMNEDLDFRERVVNMSMKHNNLIVCTTT
;
A
#
# COMPACT_ATOMS: atom_id res chain seq x y z
N MET A 1 -3.53 -12.64 -22.16
CA MET A 1 -4.31 -13.54 -21.25
C MET A 1 -4.50 -12.83 -19.91
N VAL A 2 -5.63 -13.03 -19.20
CA VAL A 2 -5.83 -12.56 -17.82
C VAL A 2 -5.19 -13.58 -16.90
N LEU A 3 -4.33 -13.13 -15.99
CA LEU A 3 -3.57 -14.00 -15.08
C LEU A 3 -4.15 -14.01 -13.66
N ALA A 4 -4.65 -12.88 -13.21
CA ALA A 4 -5.28 -12.77 -11.90
C ALA A 4 -6.44 -11.79 -11.93
N CYS A 5 -7.44 -12.05 -11.10
CA CYS A 5 -8.54 -11.14 -10.84
C CYS A 5 -8.97 -11.25 -9.37
N ASP A 6 -9.54 -10.18 -8.86
CA ASP A 6 -10.08 -10.15 -7.51
C ASP A 6 -11.29 -9.22 -7.44
N TRP A 7 -12.22 -9.52 -6.53
CA TRP A 7 -13.46 -8.75 -6.33
C TRP A 7 -13.36 -7.95 -5.04
N ASN A 8 -13.66 -6.66 -5.10
CA ASN A 8 -13.65 -5.81 -3.91
C ASN A 8 -14.74 -6.24 -2.92
N PRO A 9 -14.40 -6.48 -1.64
CA PRO A 9 -15.37 -6.96 -0.66
C PRO A 9 -16.45 -5.93 -0.29
N GLY A 10 -16.20 -4.64 -0.52
CA GLY A 10 -17.07 -3.56 -0.03
C GLY A 10 -17.89 -2.80 -1.10
N ASN A 11 -17.40 -2.70 -2.35
CA ASN A 11 -18.00 -1.76 -3.33
C ASN A 11 -18.27 -2.34 -4.72
N ASN A 12 -18.26 -3.67 -4.88
CA ASN A 12 -18.55 -4.35 -6.15
C ASN A 12 -17.65 -3.94 -7.34
N VAL A 13 -16.42 -3.56 -7.06
CA VAL A 13 -15.40 -3.25 -8.08
C VAL A 13 -14.51 -4.47 -8.28
N ILE A 14 -14.23 -4.79 -9.52
CA ILE A 14 -13.39 -5.93 -9.90
C ILE A 14 -12.06 -5.38 -10.40
N ILE A 15 -10.97 -6.04 -10.06
CA ILE A 15 -9.65 -5.78 -10.63
C ILE A 15 -9.17 -6.99 -11.40
N SER A 16 -8.45 -6.75 -12.49
CA SER A 16 -7.83 -7.81 -13.29
C SER A 16 -6.43 -7.42 -13.74
N SER A 17 -5.57 -8.40 -13.90
CA SER A 17 -4.22 -8.24 -14.44
C SER A 17 -3.91 -9.29 -15.48
N GLY A 18 -2.98 -9.01 -16.39
CA GLY A 18 -2.72 -9.91 -17.51
C GLY A 18 -1.32 -9.82 -18.08
N GLU A 19 -1.10 -10.65 -19.11
CA GLU A 19 0.14 -10.73 -19.88
C GLU A 19 0.47 -9.45 -20.65
N ASP A 20 -0.52 -8.57 -20.86
CA ASP A 20 -0.33 -7.28 -21.51
C ASP A 20 0.35 -6.24 -20.61
N CYS A 21 0.86 -6.68 -19.47
CA CYS A 21 1.55 -5.84 -18.47
C CYS A 21 0.68 -4.70 -17.94
N LYS A 22 -0.64 -4.88 -17.92
CA LYS A 22 -1.60 -3.88 -17.44
C LYS A 22 -2.51 -4.48 -16.37
N TYR A 23 -2.96 -3.63 -15.46
CA TYR A 23 -4.12 -3.94 -14.63
C TYR A 23 -5.29 -3.04 -15.04
N ARG A 24 -6.49 -3.53 -14.77
CA ARG A 24 -7.76 -2.84 -15.07
C ARG A 24 -8.68 -2.91 -13.87
N VAL A 25 -9.45 -1.85 -13.74
CA VAL A 25 -10.53 -1.74 -12.76
C VAL A 25 -11.85 -1.75 -13.51
N TRP A 26 -12.80 -2.55 -13.05
CA TRP A 26 -14.09 -2.77 -13.69
C TRP A 26 -15.22 -2.59 -12.68
N ASP A 27 -16.37 -2.15 -13.14
CA ASP A 27 -17.59 -2.22 -12.33
C ASP A 27 -18.21 -3.64 -12.35
N GLN A 28 -19.20 -3.86 -11.52
CA GLN A 28 -19.95 -5.12 -11.44
C GLN A 28 -20.66 -5.54 -12.74
N TYR A 29 -20.84 -4.60 -13.68
CA TYR A 29 -21.49 -4.84 -14.96
C TYR A 29 -20.49 -5.12 -16.09
N GLY A 30 -19.20 -5.14 -15.79
CA GLY A 30 -18.11 -5.39 -16.75
C GLY A 30 -17.66 -4.16 -17.55
N ARG A 31 -18.06 -2.94 -17.14
CA ARG A 31 -17.53 -1.72 -17.76
C ARG A 31 -16.17 -1.39 -17.18
N GLN A 32 -15.21 -1.09 -18.05
CA GLN A 32 -13.86 -0.69 -17.64
C GLN A 32 -13.89 0.74 -17.07
N LEU A 33 -13.53 0.88 -15.81
CA LEU A 33 -13.43 2.17 -15.11
C LEU A 33 -12.03 2.77 -15.26
N TYR A 34 -11.00 1.93 -15.21
CA TYR A 34 -9.60 2.34 -15.31
C TYR A 34 -8.75 1.29 -16.03
N CYS A 35 -7.69 1.74 -16.70
CA CYS A 35 -6.66 0.90 -17.28
C CYS A 35 -5.29 1.55 -17.05
N SER A 36 -4.36 0.83 -16.45
CA SER A 36 -3.00 1.34 -16.22
C SER A 36 -2.23 1.48 -17.54
N SER A 37 -1.19 2.30 -17.53
CA SER A 37 -0.12 2.21 -18.53
C SER A 37 0.54 0.82 -18.45
N PRO A 38 1.14 0.33 -19.56
CA PRO A 38 1.86 -0.94 -19.51
C PRO A 38 3.09 -0.82 -18.62
N TYR A 39 3.37 -1.86 -17.84
CA TYR A 39 4.59 -2.03 -17.06
C TYR A 39 5.64 -2.79 -17.87
N ASP A 40 6.89 -2.77 -17.38
CA ASP A 40 8.00 -3.47 -18.05
C ASP A 40 7.84 -4.99 -18.02
N HIS A 41 7.13 -5.52 -17.02
CA HIS A 41 6.93 -6.96 -16.80
C HIS A 41 5.46 -7.31 -16.60
N VAL A 42 5.15 -8.56 -16.88
CA VAL A 42 3.82 -9.15 -16.69
C VAL A 42 3.37 -9.01 -15.23
N ILE A 43 2.11 -8.62 -15.03
CA ILE A 43 1.52 -8.53 -13.70
C ILE A 43 1.00 -9.92 -13.31
N THR A 44 1.69 -10.56 -12.38
CA THR A 44 1.47 -11.95 -11.99
C THR A 44 0.44 -12.12 -10.89
N SER A 45 0.23 -11.09 -10.08
CA SER A 45 -0.71 -11.15 -8.95
C SER A 45 -1.36 -9.80 -8.67
N ILE A 46 -2.60 -9.84 -8.20
CA ILE A 46 -3.38 -8.67 -7.81
C ILE A 46 -4.34 -9.07 -6.69
N LYS A 47 -4.51 -8.22 -5.67
CA LYS A 47 -5.36 -8.54 -4.53
C LYS A 47 -5.90 -7.30 -3.84
N TRP A 48 -7.23 -7.26 -3.57
CA TRP A 48 -7.86 -6.25 -2.75
C TRP A 48 -7.48 -6.38 -1.27
N ALA A 49 -7.29 -5.24 -0.62
CA ALA A 49 -7.25 -5.16 0.82
C ALA A 49 -8.64 -5.48 1.41
N PRO A 50 -8.74 -6.03 2.63
CA PRO A 50 -10.02 -6.40 3.26
C PRO A 50 -10.98 -5.23 3.45
N ASN A 51 -10.46 -4.01 3.68
CA ASN A 51 -11.24 -2.79 3.81
C ASN A 51 -11.80 -2.27 2.46
N GLY A 52 -11.28 -2.74 1.33
CA GLY A 52 -11.70 -2.34 -0.01
C GLY A 52 -11.23 -0.97 -0.48
N ASP A 53 -10.38 -0.26 0.27
CA ASP A 53 -9.89 1.07 -0.10
C ASP A 53 -8.67 1.02 -1.01
N TYR A 54 -7.86 -0.07 -0.88
CA TYR A 54 -6.64 -0.27 -1.62
C TYR A 54 -6.60 -1.66 -2.26
N PHE A 55 -5.76 -1.81 -3.27
CA PHE A 55 -5.34 -3.11 -3.78
C PHE A 55 -3.85 -3.14 -4.07
N ALA A 56 -3.26 -4.30 -3.93
CA ALA A 56 -1.86 -4.54 -4.23
C ALA A 56 -1.69 -5.20 -5.60
N VAL A 57 -0.64 -4.81 -6.31
CA VAL A 57 -0.26 -5.33 -7.62
C VAL A 57 1.16 -5.88 -7.53
N GLY A 58 1.35 -7.13 -7.89
CA GLY A 58 2.63 -7.83 -7.90
C GLY A 58 3.08 -8.20 -9.32
N SER A 59 4.36 -7.92 -9.60
CA SER A 59 5.04 -8.26 -10.86
C SER A 59 6.49 -8.66 -10.56
N PHE A 60 7.35 -8.74 -11.58
CA PHE A 60 8.78 -8.99 -11.39
C PHE A 60 9.43 -7.82 -10.65
N GLU A 61 10.01 -8.10 -9.47
CA GLU A 61 10.63 -7.10 -8.58
C GLU A 61 9.76 -5.84 -8.38
N MET A 62 8.45 -6.00 -8.32
CA MET A 62 7.51 -4.90 -8.17
C MET A 62 6.38 -5.27 -7.23
N LEU A 63 6.23 -4.47 -6.18
CA LEU A 63 5.04 -4.41 -5.33
C LEU A 63 4.51 -2.98 -5.38
N ARG A 64 3.28 -2.82 -5.81
CA ARG A 64 2.61 -1.53 -5.93
C ARG A 64 1.31 -1.54 -5.15
N LEU A 65 1.05 -0.47 -4.44
CA LEU A 65 -0.23 -0.19 -3.82
C LEU A 65 -1.00 0.81 -4.68
N CYS A 66 -2.27 0.52 -4.93
CA CYS A 66 -3.17 1.37 -5.68
C CYS A 66 -4.44 1.63 -4.87
N ASP A 67 -5.05 2.80 -5.08
CA ASP A 67 -6.35 3.13 -4.52
C ASP A 67 -7.49 2.41 -5.28
N LYS A 68 -8.71 2.50 -4.77
CA LYS A 68 -9.90 1.89 -5.39
C LYS A 68 -10.23 2.39 -6.79
N SER A 69 -9.67 3.53 -7.21
CA SER A 69 -9.86 4.11 -8.55
C SER A 69 -8.83 3.58 -9.54
N GLY A 70 -7.76 2.93 -9.06
CA GLY A 70 -6.67 2.40 -9.87
C GLY A 70 -5.42 3.28 -9.90
N TRP A 71 -5.38 4.40 -9.18
CA TRP A 71 -4.20 5.26 -9.13
C TRP A 71 -3.15 4.69 -8.18
N SER A 72 -1.89 4.84 -8.56
CA SER A 72 -0.76 4.40 -7.76
C SER A 72 -0.60 5.24 -6.50
N TYR A 73 -0.62 4.59 -5.34
CA TYR A 73 -0.38 5.20 -4.05
C TYR A 73 1.09 5.07 -3.62
N SER A 74 1.66 3.87 -3.75
CA SER A 74 3.08 3.62 -3.47
C SER A 74 3.68 2.58 -4.41
N PHE A 75 5.00 2.58 -4.49
CA PHE A 75 5.75 1.69 -5.37
C PHE A 75 7.05 1.24 -4.70
N HIS A 76 7.27 -0.07 -4.62
CA HIS A 76 8.47 -0.68 -4.06
C HIS A 76 9.06 -1.70 -5.03
N LYS A 77 10.39 -1.81 -5.02
CA LYS A 77 11.16 -2.79 -5.80
C LYS A 77 11.85 -3.80 -4.88
N PRO A 78 11.13 -4.81 -4.36
CA PRO A 78 11.74 -5.86 -3.57
C PRO A 78 12.59 -6.79 -4.45
N GLN A 79 13.72 -7.25 -3.94
CA GLN A 79 14.55 -8.26 -4.61
C GLN A 79 13.95 -9.66 -4.40
N SER A 80 12.79 -9.91 -4.98
CA SER A 80 12.00 -11.13 -4.73
C SER A 80 11.76 -11.97 -5.98
N GLY A 81 12.27 -11.53 -7.15
CA GLY A 81 11.81 -12.07 -8.41
C GLY A 81 10.34 -11.73 -8.66
N SER A 82 9.63 -12.56 -9.40
CA SER A 82 8.19 -12.34 -9.67
C SER A 82 7.36 -12.59 -8.42
N ILE A 83 6.47 -11.66 -8.07
CA ILE A 83 5.51 -11.83 -6.97
C ILE A 83 4.31 -12.65 -7.49
N LEU A 84 4.32 -13.93 -7.20
CA LEU A 84 3.39 -14.90 -7.77
C LEU A 84 2.01 -14.88 -7.10
N LYS A 85 1.96 -14.49 -5.81
CA LYS A 85 0.72 -14.42 -5.05
C LYS A 85 0.80 -13.34 -3.98
N LEU A 86 -0.31 -12.64 -3.77
CA LEU A 86 -0.47 -11.63 -2.72
C LEU A 86 -1.51 -12.09 -1.71
N SER A 87 -1.28 -11.73 -0.45
CA SER A 87 -2.24 -11.93 0.65
C SER A 87 -2.18 -10.75 1.60
N TRP A 88 -3.32 -10.34 2.13
CA TRP A 88 -3.44 -9.28 3.11
C TRP A 88 -3.65 -9.83 4.50
N SER A 89 -3.18 -9.12 5.50
CA SER A 89 -3.60 -9.30 6.89
C SER A 89 -5.09 -9.01 7.03
N HIS A 90 -5.72 -9.55 8.06
CA HIS A 90 -7.16 -9.38 8.28
C HIS A 90 -7.57 -7.91 8.48
N ASP A 91 -6.72 -7.13 9.12
CA ASP A 91 -6.91 -5.70 9.38
C ASP A 91 -6.55 -4.78 8.19
N GLY A 92 -5.96 -5.33 7.12
CA GLY A 92 -5.56 -4.57 5.93
C GLY A 92 -4.31 -3.70 6.11
N THR A 93 -3.57 -3.86 7.20
CA THR A 93 -2.37 -3.06 7.50
C THR A 93 -1.09 -3.63 6.87
N VAL A 94 -1.09 -4.93 6.55
CA VAL A 94 0.07 -5.61 5.98
C VAL A 94 -0.33 -6.38 4.73
N VAL A 95 0.45 -6.25 3.66
CA VAL A 95 0.38 -7.12 2.49
C VAL A 95 1.62 -8.00 2.43
N SER A 96 1.45 -9.29 2.16
CA SER A 96 2.54 -10.24 1.92
C SER A 96 2.54 -10.73 0.49
N GLY A 97 3.72 -10.92 -0.08
CA GLY A 97 3.92 -11.41 -1.44
C GLY A 97 4.85 -12.61 -1.49
N ALA A 98 4.44 -13.68 -2.17
CA ALA A 98 5.27 -14.85 -2.44
C ALA A 98 6.18 -14.58 -3.64
N GLY A 99 7.47 -14.43 -3.40
CA GLY A 99 8.49 -14.18 -4.41
C GLY A 99 8.93 -15.46 -5.15
N GLY A 100 9.23 -15.34 -6.42
CA GLY A 100 9.68 -16.43 -7.28
C GLY A 100 11.09 -16.96 -6.94
N ASN A 101 11.87 -16.20 -6.16
CA ASN A 101 13.17 -16.63 -5.63
C ASN A 101 13.09 -17.36 -4.28
N GLY A 102 11.87 -17.65 -3.78
CA GLY A 102 11.64 -18.27 -2.48
C GLY A 102 11.53 -17.27 -1.31
N ALA A 103 11.67 -15.98 -1.55
CA ALA A 103 11.48 -14.94 -0.52
C ALA A 103 10.00 -14.64 -0.28
N VAL A 104 9.68 -14.22 0.93
CA VAL A 104 8.38 -13.60 1.26
C VAL A 104 8.62 -12.11 1.47
N VAL A 105 7.88 -11.30 0.73
CA VAL A 105 7.93 -9.83 0.82
C VAL A 105 6.80 -9.36 1.70
N PHE A 106 7.06 -8.36 2.54
CA PHE A 106 6.05 -7.69 3.35
C PHE A 106 6.00 -6.21 3.00
N GLY A 107 4.79 -5.68 2.80
CA GLY A 107 4.52 -4.26 2.68
C GLY A 107 3.60 -3.81 3.80
N TYR A 108 4.00 -2.76 4.52
CA TYR A 108 3.21 -2.17 5.60
C TYR A 108 2.51 -0.92 5.08
N ILE A 109 1.22 -0.80 5.40
CA ILE A 109 0.44 0.40 5.11
C ILE A 109 0.61 1.34 6.30
N VAL A 110 1.29 2.44 6.09
CA VAL A 110 1.54 3.46 7.11
C VAL A 110 0.88 4.75 6.67
N ASP A 111 0.03 5.30 7.52
CA ASP A 111 -0.46 6.66 7.33
C ASP A 111 0.70 7.62 7.60
N ARG A 112 1.17 8.29 6.55
CA ARG A 112 2.34 9.18 6.64
C ARG A 112 2.03 10.52 7.29
N GLN A 113 0.76 10.87 7.45
CA GLN A 113 0.32 12.13 8.02
C GLN A 113 -0.85 11.88 8.96
N LEU A 114 -0.68 12.27 10.20
CA LEU A 114 -1.71 12.21 11.23
C LEU A 114 -1.93 13.60 11.80
N SER A 115 -3.17 13.95 12.07
CA SER A 115 -3.52 15.20 12.72
C SER A 115 -4.49 14.97 13.89
N TRP A 116 -4.25 15.65 15.00
CA TRP A 116 -5.14 15.69 16.15
C TRP A 116 -5.17 17.10 16.71
N ALA A 117 -6.36 17.72 16.68
CA ALA A 117 -6.56 19.12 17.12
C ALA A 117 -5.63 20.09 16.39
N HIS A 118 -4.59 20.59 17.03
CA HIS A 118 -3.61 21.55 16.49
C HIS A 118 -2.24 20.93 16.22
N ILE A 119 -2.08 19.64 16.51
CA ILE A 119 -0.83 18.91 16.30
C ILE A 119 -0.93 18.07 15.03
N GLU A 120 0.09 18.16 14.19
CA GLU A 120 0.27 17.37 12.99
C GLU A 120 1.59 16.60 13.08
N ALA A 121 1.55 15.30 12.82
CA ALA A 121 2.73 14.45 12.73
C ALA A 121 2.87 13.92 11.30
N VAL A 122 4.02 14.15 10.70
CA VAL A 122 4.32 13.75 9.31
C VAL A 122 5.52 12.82 9.33
N LEU A 123 5.37 11.63 8.76
CA LEU A 123 6.48 10.71 8.51
C LEU A 123 7.19 11.16 7.23
N ASP A 124 8.33 11.83 7.36
CA ASP A 124 9.11 12.37 6.24
C ASP A 124 9.92 11.25 5.56
N GLU A 125 10.76 10.58 6.33
CA GLU A 125 11.51 9.39 5.91
C GLU A 125 10.99 8.15 6.64
N ASP A 126 11.45 6.96 6.27
CA ASP A 126 10.98 5.70 6.89
C ASP A 126 11.23 5.61 8.42
N ASN A 127 12.06 6.48 8.97
CA ASN A 127 12.45 6.52 10.38
C ASN A 127 12.40 7.91 11.03
N LYS A 128 11.88 8.92 10.33
CA LYS A 128 11.85 10.30 10.84
C LYS A 128 10.44 10.86 10.85
N ILE A 129 9.98 11.36 11.99
CA ILE A 129 8.69 11.99 12.15
C ILE A 129 8.87 13.45 12.51
N ALA A 130 8.32 14.34 11.69
CA ALA A 130 8.21 15.77 12.00
C ALA A 130 6.88 16.03 12.70
N ILE A 131 6.92 16.66 13.85
CA ILE A 131 5.74 17.09 14.63
C ILE A 131 5.62 18.60 14.54
N ASN A 132 4.48 19.07 14.04
CA ASN A 132 4.17 20.49 13.94
C ASN A 132 3.00 20.82 14.87
N ASP A 133 3.21 21.75 15.81
CA ASP A 133 2.13 22.33 16.61
C ASP A 133 1.72 23.68 16.00
N CYS A 134 0.58 23.69 15.32
CA CYS A 134 0.08 24.89 14.65
C CYS A 134 -0.39 25.99 15.59
N LEU A 135 -0.64 25.68 16.88
CA LEU A 135 -1.09 26.66 17.86
C LEU A 135 0.07 27.41 18.53
N HIS A 136 1.17 26.69 18.79
CA HIS A 136 2.32 27.22 19.50
C HIS A 136 3.52 27.52 18.58
N GLU A 137 3.36 27.32 17.26
CA GLU A 137 4.42 27.47 16.23
C GLU A 137 5.70 26.68 16.58
N MET A 138 5.52 25.50 17.21
CA MET A 138 6.62 24.64 17.61
C MET A 138 6.76 23.47 16.60
N ASN A 139 7.99 23.20 16.20
CA ASN A 139 8.32 22.08 15.35
C ASN A 139 9.35 21.20 16.09
N GLU A 140 9.12 19.89 16.07
CA GLU A 140 10.00 18.90 16.69
C GLU A 140 10.22 17.74 15.71
N ASP A 141 11.48 17.32 15.54
CA ASP A 141 11.84 16.17 14.72
C ASP A 141 12.19 14.99 15.63
N LEU A 142 11.54 13.85 15.44
CA LEU A 142 11.82 12.60 16.11
C LEU A 142 12.54 11.64 15.16
N ASP A 143 13.79 11.28 15.46
CA ASP A 143 14.58 10.32 14.71
C ASP A 143 14.57 8.96 15.43
N PHE A 144 14.13 7.92 14.73
CA PHE A 144 14.13 6.54 15.21
C PHE A 144 15.30 5.77 14.59
N ARG A 145 15.86 4.81 15.33
CA ARG A 145 16.93 3.93 14.81
C ARG A 145 16.39 2.93 13.81
N GLU A 146 15.13 2.61 13.91
CA GLU A 146 14.44 1.57 13.16
C GLU A 146 13.31 2.17 12.33
N ARG A 147 12.91 1.45 11.29
CA ARG A 147 11.82 1.86 10.42
C ARG A 147 10.49 1.92 11.18
N VAL A 148 9.76 2.99 10.99
CA VAL A 148 8.39 3.13 11.49
C VAL A 148 7.45 2.23 10.69
N VAL A 149 6.75 1.33 11.37
CA VAL A 149 5.80 0.37 10.79
C VAL A 149 4.38 0.89 10.87
N ASN A 150 4.05 1.57 11.98
CA ASN A 150 2.74 2.15 12.19
C ASN A 150 2.82 3.33 13.15
N MET A 151 1.92 4.28 13.02
CA MET A 151 1.77 5.38 13.96
C MET A 151 0.30 5.69 14.17
N SER A 152 -0.04 6.16 15.38
CA SER A 152 -1.38 6.56 15.75
C SER A 152 -1.32 7.76 16.68
N MET A 153 -2.20 8.73 16.50
CA MET A 153 -2.26 9.93 17.32
C MET A 153 -3.66 10.12 17.90
N LYS A 154 -3.74 10.30 19.21
CA LYS A 154 -4.98 10.60 19.92
C LYS A 154 -4.71 11.25 21.27
N HIS A 155 -5.56 12.21 21.66
CA HIS A 155 -5.45 12.93 22.95
C HIS A 155 -4.04 13.50 23.21
N ASN A 156 -3.43 14.15 22.21
CA ASN A 156 -2.07 14.70 22.25
C ASN A 156 -0.96 13.66 22.54
N ASN A 157 -1.23 12.38 22.34
CA ASN A 157 -0.24 11.32 22.45
C ASN A 157 0.01 10.72 21.06
N LEU A 158 1.28 10.64 20.66
CA LEU A 158 1.73 9.93 19.49
C LEU A 158 2.27 8.56 19.91
N ILE A 159 1.73 7.51 19.34
CA ILE A 159 2.20 6.14 19.52
C ILE A 159 2.86 5.73 18.20
N VAL A 160 4.11 5.32 18.28
CA VAL A 160 4.91 4.87 17.11
C VAL A 160 5.33 3.42 17.33
N CYS A 161 5.08 2.59 16.34
CA CYS A 161 5.55 1.20 16.30
C CYS A 161 6.69 1.11 15.28
N THR A 162 7.82 0.55 15.70
CA THR A 162 9.00 0.33 14.84
C THR A 162 9.24 -1.16 14.60
N THR A 163 10.06 -1.50 13.60
CA THR A 163 10.53 -2.88 13.36
C THR A 163 11.57 -3.24 14.42
N THR A 164 11.30 -4.20 15.29
CA THR A 164 12.27 -4.81 16.22
C THR A 164 12.65 -6.20 15.73
#